data_b41ea84f35037e8297997697f8c28785
#
_entry.id   b41ea84f35037e8297997697f8c28785
#
_cell.length_a   1.000
_cell.length_b   1.000
_cell.length_c   1.000
_cell.angle_alpha   90.00
_cell.angle_beta   90.00
_cell.angle_gamma   90.00
#
_symmetry.space_group_name_H-M   'P 1'
#
loop_
_entity.id
_entity.type
_entity.pdbx_description
1 polymer ?
#
loop_
_entity_poly.entity_id
_entity_poly.type
_entity_poly.pdbx_seq_one_letter_code
_entity_poly.pdbx_strand_id
1 'polypeptide(L)'
;SIQLLLSESEKEELFKQMGFETTVVISPTEEFLGQSAGRFLQSLSRITSLCGIVTGENFTFGKNAEGNAELLNSYFLDKGVFIQIVKLEKAEGGVISSTRIRKCILQGDVKKAGYFLGRPYRICGDIIHGFRRGTEVLGFPTANLKPERERAVPGDGVYATRAFIRGRQYPSVTNVGTNPTFGNKERSIETFIFSFDERIYDAPFALEWIEKIREEKQFPD
;
A
#
# COMPACT_ATOMS: atom_id res chain seq x y z
N SER A 1 -11.81 7.91 -6.52
CA SER A 1 -10.41 7.48 -6.77
C SER A 1 -10.13 6.13 -6.14
N ILE A 2 -9.21 5.38 -6.71
CA ILE A 2 -8.78 4.09 -6.14
C ILE A 2 -7.75 4.36 -5.06
N GLN A 3 -8.03 3.91 -3.83
CA GLN A 3 -7.09 4.03 -2.72
C GLN A 3 -5.92 3.05 -2.91
N LEU A 4 -4.69 3.56 -2.80
CA LEU A 4 -3.48 2.79 -3.02
C LEU A 4 -3.10 1.96 -1.79
N LEU A 5 -2.60 0.74 -2.01
CA LEU A 5 -2.01 -0.11 -0.96
C LEU A 5 -0.55 0.29 -0.66
N LEU A 6 0.16 0.77 -1.66
CA LEU A 6 1.56 1.19 -1.60
C LEU A 6 1.72 2.50 -2.36
N SER A 7 2.59 3.38 -1.89
CA SER A 7 3.10 4.49 -2.69
C SER A 7 4.12 4.01 -3.73
N GLU A 8 4.50 4.88 -4.66
CA GLU A 8 5.56 4.57 -5.62
C GLU A 8 6.89 4.26 -4.91
N SER A 9 7.28 5.11 -3.97
CA SER A 9 8.51 4.94 -3.18
C SER A 9 8.52 3.63 -2.38
N GLU A 10 7.40 3.24 -1.78
CA GLU A 10 7.28 1.94 -1.08
C GLU A 10 7.39 0.74 -2.02
N LYS A 11 6.87 0.85 -3.26
CA LYS A 11 7.03 -0.22 -4.27
C LYS A 11 8.49 -0.37 -4.68
N GLU A 12 9.17 0.73 -4.95
CA GLU A 12 10.58 0.73 -5.32
C GLU A 12 11.45 0.10 -4.23
N GLU A 13 11.22 0.49 -2.97
CA GLU A 13 11.93 -0.08 -1.83
C GLU A 13 11.68 -1.59 -1.69
N LEU A 14 10.44 -2.06 -1.88
CA LEU A 14 10.13 -3.48 -1.86
C LEU A 14 10.81 -4.24 -3.00
N PHE A 15 10.81 -3.71 -4.21
CA PHE A 15 11.51 -4.34 -5.33
C PHE A 15 13.00 -4.43 -5.09
N LYS A 16 13.61 -3.37 -4.54
CA LYS A 16 15.02 -3.38 -4.14
C LYS A 16 15.32 -4.44 -3.08
N GLN A 17 14.47 -4.56 -2.05
CA GLN A 17 14.59 -5.60 -1.02
C GLN A 17 14.43 -7.02 -1.60
N MET A 18 13.66 -7.19 -2.67
CA MET A 18 13.49 -8.43 -3.41
C MET A 18 14.66 -8.74 -4.36
N GLY A 19 15.64 -7.85 -4.48
CA GLY A 19 16.83 -8.04 -5.34
C GLY A 19 16.66 -7.55 -6.76
N PHE A 20 15.63 -6.76 -7.08
CA PHE A 20 15.55 -6.10 -8.39
C PHE A 20 16.57 -4.96 -8.47
N GLU A 21 17.41 -4.99 -9.50
CA GLU A 21 18.46 -3.98 -9.71
C GLU A 21 17.91 -2.66 -10.26
N THR A 22 16.86 -2.75 -11.06
CA THR A 22 16.28 -1.58 -11.75
C THR A 22 14.75 -1.66 -11.73
N THR A 23 14.11 -0.54 -11.40
CA THR A 23 12.68 -0.35 -11.53
C THR A 23 12.42 0.73 -12.58
N VAL A 24 11.59 0.43 -13.58
CA VAL A 24 11.17 1.39 -14.59
C VAL A 24 9.71 1.76 -14.35
N VAL A 25 9.47 3.02 -14.05
CA VAL A 25 8.12 3.56 -13.88
C VAL A 25 7.65 4.16 -15.20
N ILE A 26 6.56 3.65 -15.74
CA ILE A 26 5.96 4.15 -16.98
C ILE A 26 4.69 4.92 -16.64
N SER A 27 4.64 6.21 -17.00
CA SER A 27 3.45 7.01 -16.82
C SER A 27 2.34 6.55 -17.76
N PRO A 28 1.10 6.34 -17.25
CA PRO A 28 -0.03 5.87 -18.03
C PRO A 28 -0.65 7.01 -18.86
N THR A 29 0.11 7.54 -19.84
CA THR A 29 -0.39 8.57 -20.76
C THR A 29 -1.46 7.98 -21.69
N GLU A 30 -2.32 8.83 -22.25
CA GLU A 30 -3.33 8.39 -23.23
C GLU A 30 -2.69 7.70 -24.42
N GLU A 31 -1.54 8.18 -24.88
CA GLU A 31 -0.77 7.56 -25.95
C GLU A 31 -0.29 6.15 -25.57
N PHE A 32 0.28 5.98 -24.37
CA PHE A 32 0.74 4.68 -23.90
C PHE A 32 -0.42 3.69 -23.70
N LEU A 33 -1.54 4.13 -23.12
CA LEU A 33 -2.73 3.30 -22.90
C LEU A 33 -3.49 3.01 -24.19
N GLY A 34 -3.41 3.90 -25.18
CA GLY A 34 -4.06 3.77 -26.48
C GLY A 34 -3.29 2.92 -27.50
N GLN A 35 -2.07 2.48 -27.19
CA GLN A 35 -1.27 1.66 -28.11
C GLN A 35 -1.84 0.25 -28.27
N SER A 36 -1.69 -0.32 -29.47
CA SER A 36 -2.09 -1.72 -29.71
C SER A 36 -1.15 -2.71 -29.00
N ALA A 37 -1.66 -3.92 -28.76
CA ALA A 37 -0.85 -5.01 -28.21
C ALA A 37 0.41 -5.28 -29.05
N GLY A 38 0.30 -5.22 -30.37
CA GLY A 38 1.42 -5.37 -31.29
C GLY A 38 2.51 -4.30 -31.09
N ARG A 39 2.13 -3.03 -30.91
CA ARG A 39 3.10 -1.95 -30.61
C ARG A 39 3.79 -2.15 -29.27
N PHE A 40 3.04 -2.55 -28.23
CA PHE A 40 3.62 -2.88 -26.93
C PHE A 40 4.66 -4.00 -27.02
N LEU A 41 4.33 -5.11 -27.71
CA LEU A 41 5.25 -6.23 -27.93
C LEU A 41 6.50 -5.84 -28.73
N GLN A 42 6.35 -5.00 -29.75
CA GLN A 42 7.49 -4.45 -30.48
C GLN A 42 8.38 -3.59 -29.61
N SER A 43 7.81 -2.81 -28.70
CA SER A 43 8.58 -1.99 -27.75
C SER A 43 9.40 -2.86 -26.82
N LEU A 44 8.84 -3.93 -26.29
CA LEU A 44 9.56 -4.92 -25.47
C LEU A 44 10.68 -5.60 -26.28
N SER A 45 10.43 -6.00 -27.52
CA SER A 45 11.41 -6.68 -28.37
C SER A 45 12.60 -5.81 -28.77
N ARG A 46 12.52 -4.49 -28.60
CA ARG A 46 13.62 -3.55 -28.82
C ARG A 46 14.59 -3.44 -27.64
N ILE A 47 14.20 -4.00 -26.49
CA ILE A 47 15.11 -4.05 -25.33
C ILE A 47 16.23 -5.02 -25.68
N THR A 48 17.44 -4.49 -25.85
CA THR A 48 18.63 -5.30 -26.07
C THR A 48 18.91 -6.18 -24.87
N SER A 49 19.25 -7.44 -25.11
CA SER A 49 19.53 -8.43 -24.05
C SER A 49 18.30 -8.90 -23.26
N LEU A 50 17.10 -8.78 -23.81
CA LEU A 50 15.91 -9.37 -23.19
C LEU A 50 16.01 -10.90 -23.23
N CYS A 51 16.27 -11.53 -22.07
CA CYS A 51 16.42 -12.99 -21.95
C CYS A 51 15.17 -13.67 -21.37
N GLY A 52 14.33 -12.91 -20.65
CA GLY A 52 13.10 -13.48 -20.08
C GLY A 52 12.10 -12.44 -19.65
N ILE A 53 10.83 -12.85 -19.54
CA ILE A 53 9.72 -12.06 -19.02
C ILE A 53 8.96 -12.92 -18.01
N VAL A 54 8.67 -12.37 -16.84
CA VAL A 54 7.82 -12.99 -15.83
C VAL A 54 6.56 -12.15 -15.67
N THR A 55 5.39 -12.79 -15.73
CA THR A 55 4.11 -12.09 -15.60
C THR A 55 3.07 -12.96 -14.89
N GLY A 56 2.01 -12.33 -14.36
CA GLY A 56 0.86 -13.07 -13.83
C GLY A 56 -0.04 -13.60 -14.95
N GLU A 57 -0.80 -14.65 -14.68
CA GLU A 57 -1.77 -15.24 -15.63
C GLU A 57 -2.88 -14.26 -16.04
N ASN A 58 -3.14 -13.24 -15.22
CA ASN A 58 -4.13 -12.19 -15.49
C ASN A 58 -3.52 -10.92 -16.10
N PHE A 59 -2.28 -10.96 -16.55
CA PHE A 59 -1.64 -9.82 -17.17
C PHE A 59 -2.30 -9.49 -18.51
N THR A 60 -2.65 -8.22 -18.68
CA THR A 60 -3.20 -7.69 -19.93
C THR A 60 -2.45 -6.43 -20.36
N PHE A 61 -2.40 -6.18 -21.67
CA PHE A 61 -1.73 -5.02 -22.25
C PHE A 61 -2.39 -4.60 -23.57
N GLY A 62 -2.00 -3.43 -24.04
CA GLY A 62 -2.59 -2.87 -25.25
C GLY A 62 -3.98 -2.24 -25.01
N LYS A 63 -4.47 -1.54 -26.01
CA LYS A 63 -5.76 -0.85 -25.96
C LYS A 63 -6.89 -1.84 -25.63
N ASN A 64 -7.75 -1.48 -24.69
CA ASN A 64 -8.87 -2.31 -24.23
C ASN A 64 -8.47 -3.72 -23.75
N ALA A 65 -7.23 -3.86 -23.22
CA ALA A 65 -6.70 -5.15 -22.75
C ALA A 65 -6.73 -6.26 -23.84
N GLU A 66 -6.49 -5.91 -25.10
CA GLU A 66 -6.52 -6.86 -26.23
C GLU A 66 -5.38 -7.89 -26.20
N GLY A 67 -4.29 -7.59 -25.48
CA GLY A 67 -3.17 -8.48 -25.25
C GLY A 67 -3.28 -9.19 -23.90
N ASN A 68 -2.82 -10.41 -23.83
CA ASN A 68 -2.80 -11.25 -22.64
C ASN A 68 -1.47 -12.05 -22.53
N ALA A 69 -1.31 -12.82 -21.46
CA ALA A 69 -0.11 -13.62 -21.22
C ALA A 69 0.15 -14.67 -22.32
N GLU A 70 -0.89 -15.25 -22.90
CA GLU A 70 -0.78 -16.22 -24.00
C GLU A 70 -0.27 -15.56 -25.30
N LEU A 71 -0.78 -14.37 -25.63
CA LEU A 71 -0.31 -13.60 -26.79
C LEU A 71 1.17 -13.19 -26.60
N LEU A 72 1.55 -12.79 -25.39
CA LEU A 72 2.94 -12.47 -25.06
C LEU A 72 3.84 -13.70 -25.25
N ASN A 73 3.43 -14.86 -24.74
CA ASN A 73 4.17 -16.11 -24.91
C ASN A 73 4.31 -16.49 -26.39
N SER A 74 3.23 -16.45 -27.15
CA SER A 74 3.24 -16.75 -28.58
C SER A 74 4.15 -15.82 -29.40
N TYR A 75 4.16 -14.54 -29.06
CA TYR A 75 5.00 -13.55 -29.76
C TYR A 75 6.48 -13.78 -29.56
N PHE A 76 6.89 -14.27 -28.40
CA PHE A 76 8.30 -14.48 -28.06
C PHE A 76 8.79 -15.93 -28.23
N LEU A 77 7.91 -16.87 -28.59
CA LEU A 77 8.18 -18.31 -28.69
C LEU A 77 9.48 -18.63 -29.46
N ASP A 78 9.68 -17.99 -30.62
CA ASP A 78 10.80 -18.23 -31.52
C ASP A 78 11.91 -17.18 -31.42
N LYS A 79 11.87 -16.32 -30.38
CA LYS A 79 12.82 -15.21 -30.23
C LYS A 79 13.89 -15.45 -29.14
N GLY A 80 13.92 -16.65 -28.58
CA GLY A 80 14.90 -16.98 -27.54
C GLY A 80 14.66 -16.28 -26.20
N VAL A 81 13.45 -15.73 -25.98
CA VAL A 81 13.05 -15.08 -24.73
C VAL A 81 12.26 -16.06 -23.89
N PHE A 82 12.71 -16.34 -22.68
CA PHE A 82 11.98 -17.19 -21.74
C PHE A 82 10.74 -16.47 -21.21
N ILE A 83 9.57 -17.13 -21.23
CA ILE A 83 8.34 -16.57 -20.66
C ILE A 83 7.87 -17.44 -19.50
N GLN A 84 7.73 -16.81 -18.33
CA GLN A 84 7.14 -17.47 -17.16
C GLN A 84 5.80 -16.81 -16.81
N ILE A 85 4.74 -17.59 -16.87
CA ILE A 85 3.40 -17.16 -16.45
C ILE A 85 3.16 -17.71 -15.04
N VAL A 86 3.03 -16.80 -14.06
CA VAL A 86 2.82 -17.13 -12.66
C VAL A 86 1.32 -17.19 -12.36
N LYS A 87 0.86 -18.28 -11.76
CA LYS A 87 -0.52 -18.42 -11.31
C LYS A 87 -0.83 -17.49 -10.16
N LEU A 88 -2.09 -17.04 -10.09
CA LEU A 88 -2.54 -16.20 -8.98
C LEU A 88 -2.63 -17.01 -7.70
N GLU A 89 -2.08 -16.47 -6.63
CA GLU A 89 -2.19 -17.05 -5.30
C GLU A 89 -3.62 -17.01 -4.78
N LYS A 90 -4.04 -18.09 -4.12
CA LYS A 90 -5.38 -18.25 -3.55
C LYS A 90 -5.28 -18.48 -2.06
N ALA A 91 -6.17 -17.86 -1.30
CA ALA A 91 -6.35 -18.11 0.11
C ALA A 91 -7.82 -17.91 0.50
N GLU A 92 -8.30 -18.70 1.46
CA GLU A 92 -9.69 -18.62 1.98
C GLU A 92 -10.74 -18.57 0.86
N GLY A 93 -10.66 -19.48 -0.08
CA GLY A 93 -11.65 -19.65 -1.15
C GLY A 93 -11.64 -18.61 -2.27
N GLY A 94 -10.60 -17.78 -2.37
CA GLY A 94 -10.52 -16.79 -3.45
C GLY A 94 -9.11 -16.34 -3.76
N VAL A 95 -8.97 -15.68 -4.91
CA VAL A 95 -7.71 -15.10 -5.37
C VAL A 95 -7.29 -13.95 -4.44
N ILE A 96 -6.02 -13.90 -4.04
CA ILE A 96 -5.42 -12.75 -3.36
C ILE A 96 -5.26 -11.64 -4.41
N SER A 97 -5.94 -10.52 -4.18
CA SER A 97 -5.90 -9.36 -5.08
C SER A 97 -5.87 -8.04 -4.31
N SER A 98 -5.37 -6.99 -4.94
CA SER A 98 -5.36 -5.64 -4.35
C SER A 98 -6.76 -5.19 -3.94
N THR A 99 -7.80 -5.55 -4.69
CA THR A 99 -9.20 -5.24 -4.36
C THR A 99 -9.65 -5.92 -3.08
N ARG A 100 -9.31 -7.20 -2.91
CA ARG A 100 -9.66 -7.98 -1.72
C ARG A 100 -8.91 -7.48 -0.49
N ILE A 101 -7.63 -7.16 -0.64
CA ILE A 101 -6.80 -6.58 0.44
C ILE A 101 -7.35 -5.22 0.87
N ARG A 102 -7.66 -4.33 -0.09
CA ARG A 102 -8.28 -3.02 0.20
C ARG A 102 -9.57 -3.16 0.98
N LYS A 103 -10.43 -4.11 0.60
CA LYS A 103 -11.67 -4.38 1.32
C LYS A 103 -11.42 -4.76 2.79
N CYS A 104 -10.45 -5.64 3.06
CA CYS A 104 -10.07 -5.99 4.43
C CYS A 104 -9.60 -4.77 5.22
N ILE A 105 -8.73 -3.94 4.65
CA ILE A 105 -8.23 -2.73 5.30
C ILE A 105 -9.38 -1.78 5.64
N LEU A 106 -10.23 -1.46 4.66
CA LEU A 106 -11.34 -0.54 4.85
C LEU A 106 -12.38 -1.03 5.87
N GLN A 107 -12.50 -2.35 6.03
CA GLN A 107 -13.34 -2.98 7.06
C GLN A 107 -12.66 -3.07 8.43
N GLY A 108 -11.38 -2.65 8.55
CA GLY A 108 -10.60 -2.74 9.77
C GLY A 108 -9.98 -4.11 10.03
N ASP A 109 -10.17 -5.09 9.15
CA ASP A 109 -9.54 -6.42 9.27
C ASP A 109 -8.08 -6.37 8.76
N VAL A 110 -7.26 -5.61 9.47
CA VAL A 110 -5.85 -5.39 9.11
C VAL A 110 -5.00 -6.65 9.28
N LYS A 111 -5.39 -7.55 10.19
CA LYS A 111 -4.75 -8.83 10.40
C LYS A 111 -4.87 -9.73 9.16
N LYS A 112 -6.07 -9.83 8.61
CA LYS A 112 -6.34 -10.56 7.37
C LYS A 112 -5.69 -9.91 6.15
N ALA A 113 -5.69 -8.58 6.09
CA ALA A 113 -4.94 -7.86 5.06
C ALA A 113 -3.45 -8.20 5.10
N GLY A 114 -2.86 -8.23 6.31
CA GLY A 114 -1.47 -8.64 6.53
C GLY A 114 -1.20 -10.08 6.11
N TYR A 115 -2.11 -11.00 6.41
CA TYR A 115 -2.02 -12.39 5.95
C TYR A 115 -1.97 -12.49 4.41
N PHE A 116 -2.84 -11.77 3.70
CA PHE A 116 -2.83 -11.76 2.23
C PHE A 116 -1.61 -11.05 1.63
N LEU A 117 -1.05 -10.06 2.34
CA LEU A 117 0.16 -9.35 1.91
C LEU A 117 1.45 -10.12 2.21
N GLY A 118 1.41 -11.15 3.07
CA GLY A 118 2.59 -11.82 3.60
C GLY A 118 3.42 -10.97 4.57
N ARG A 119 2.90 -9.79 4.98
CA ARG A 119 3.52 -8.84 5.91
C ARG A 119 2.46 -7.90 6.49
N PRO A 120 2.70 -7.26 7.65
CA PRO A 120 1.79 -6.25 8.16
C PRO A 120 1.55 -5.14 7.13
N TYR A 121 0.31 -4.66 7.04
CA TYR A 121 0.01 -3.49 6.22
C TYR A 121 0.71 -2.26 6.81
N ARG A 122 1.34 -1.45 5.97
CA ARG A 122 2.12 -0.30 6.39
C ARG A 122 1.64 0.97 5.68
N ILE A 123 1.57 2.06 6.43
CA ILE A 123 1.30 3.40 5.90
C ILE A 123 2.45 4.31 6.33
N CYS A 124 3.09 4.94 5.35
CA CYS A 124 4.04 6.02 5.56
C CYS A 124 3.33 7.38 5.40
N GLY A 125 3.88 8.41 6.03
CA GLY A 125 3.38 9.77 5.91
C GLY A 125 4.09 10.72 6.86
N ASP A 126 3.59 11.96 6.90
CA ASP A 126 4.11 13.01 7.74
C ASP A 126 3.41 13.05 9.09
N ILE A 127 4.14 13.43 10.11
CA ILE A 127 3.53 13.74 11.40
C ILE A 127 3.07 15.19 11.36
N ILE A 128 1.77 15.38 11.52
CA ILE A 128 1.18 16.70 11.70
C ILE A 128 0.97 16.97 13.18
N HIS A 129 0.99 18.27 13.54
CA HIS A 129 0.62 18.69 14.90
C HIS A 129 -0.81 18.25 15.20
N GLY A 130 -0.98 17.31 16.12
CA GLY A 130 -2.28 16.97 16.66
C GLY A 130 -2.82 18.12 17.50
N PHE A 131 -4.13 18.27 17.54
CA PHE A 131 -4.76 19.15 18.51
C PHE A 131 -4.45 18.62 19.90
N ARG A 132 -3.74 19.38 20.72
CA ARG A 132 -3.14 19.07 22.05
C ARG A 132 -4.04 18.39 23.11
N ARG A 133 -5.20 17.85 22.75
CA ARG A 133 -6.16 17.24 23.69
C ARG A 133 -5.61 15.99 24.39
N GLY A 134 -4.78 15.17 23.71
CA GLY A 134 -4.16 14.01 24.35
C GLY A 134 -3.20 14.40 25.47
N THR A 135 -2.54 15.54 25.37
CA THR A 135 -1.61 16.05 26.38
C THR A 135 -2.35 16.65 27.57
N GLU A 136 -3.51 17.27 27.37
CA GLU A 136 -4.30 17.91 28.43
C GLU A 136 -5.17 16.92 29.22
N VAL A 137 -5.69 15.85 28.57
CA VAL A 137 -6.61 14.89 29.19
C VAL A 137 -5.92 13.62 29.67
N LEU A 138 -4.91 13.12 28.93
CA LEU A 138 -4.24 11.86 29.21
C LEU A 138 -2.75 12.00 29.61
N GLY A 139 -2.20 13.21 29.53
CA GLY A 139 -0.79 13.48 29.86
C GLY A 139 0.25 12.91 28.90
N PHE A 140 -0.18 12.35 27.76
CA PHE A 140 0.73 11.69 26.80
C PHE A 140 0.65 12.33 25.42
N PRO A 141 1.78 12.64 24.77
CA PRO A 141 1.80 13.17 23.41
C PRO A 141 1.37 12.09 22.42
N THR A 142 0.42 12.43 21.55
CA THR A 142 0.00 11.59 20.43
C THR A 142 0.56 12.14 19.12
N ALA A 143 1.04 11.23 18.25
CA ALA A 143 1.44 11.57 16.91
C ALA A 143 0.24 11.45 15.95
N ASN A 144 -0.05 12.49 15.18
CA ASN A 144 -1.06 12.44 14.15
C ASN A 144 -0.40 12.16 12.80
N LEU A 145 -0.70 11.00 12.22
CA LEU A 145 -0.22 10.64 10.91
C LEU A 145 -1.13 11.24 9.84
N LYS A 146 -0.54 12.04 8.96
CA LYS A 146 -1.16 12.41 7.68
C LYS A 146 -0.61 11.48 6.60
N PRO A 147 -1.41 10.51 6.12
CA PRO A 147 -0.96 9.61 5.07
C PRO A 147 -0.73 10.37 3.77
N GLU A 148 0.14 9.86 2.93
CA GLU A 148 0.21 10.28 1.53
C GLU A 148 -1.19 10.19 0.89
N ARG A 149 -1.43 11.04 -0.11
CA ARG A 149 -2.74 11.09 -0.78
C ARG A 149 -3.14 9.70 -1.30
N GLU A 150 -4.45 9.41 -1.24
CA GLU A 150 -5.06 8.21 -1.82
C GLU A 150 -4.65 6.87 -1.18
N ARG A 151 -4.14 6.87 0.06
CA ARG A 151 -3.85 5.63 0.79
C ARG A 151 -5.10 4.96 1.33
N ALA A 152 -5.11 3.62 1.31
CA ALA A 152 -6.14 2.84 1.98
C ALA A 152 -5.93 2.92 3.50
N VAL A 153 -6.74 3.73 4.18
CA VAL A 153 -6.72 3.87 5.64
C VAL A 153 -7.68 2.85 6.26
N PRO A 154 -7.28 2.11 7.32
CA PRO A 154 -8.16 1.18 8.02
C PRO A 154 -9.47 1.80 8.48
N GLY A 155 -10.53 1.00 8.58
CA GLY A 155 -11.83 1.43 9.10
C GLY A 155 -11.71 2.04 10.50
N ASP A 156 -12.76 2.75 10.98
CA ASP A 156 -12.74 3.38 12.28
C ASP A 156 -12.56 2.35 13.41
N GLY A 157 -11.79 2.72 14.43
CA GLY A 157 -11.48 1.83 15.53
C GLY A 157 -10.11 2.08 16.16
N VAL A 158 -9.81 1.28 17.17
CA VAL A 158 -8.53 1.29 17.89
C VAL A 158 -7.73 0.05 17.50
N TYR A 159 -6.45 0.24 17.18
CA TYR A 159 -5.58 -0.78 16.64
C TYR A 159 -4.29 -0.92 17.44
N ALA A 160 -3.84 -2.15 17.61
CA ALA A 160 -2.45 -2.42 17.94
C ALA A 160 -1.61 -2.14 16.69
N THR A 161 -0.58 -1.32 16.87
CA THR A 161 0.29 -0.88 15.77
C THR A 161 1.75 -0.93 16.19
N ARG A 162 2.62 -0.73 15.22
CA ARG A 162 4.05 -0.58 15.42
C ARG A 162 4.49 0.69 14.68
N ALA A 163 5.00 1.65 15.45
CA ALA A 163 5.49 2.91 14.90
C ALA A 163 6.97 2.78 14.52
N PHE A 164 7.33 3.34 13.37
CA PHE A 164 8.72 3.42 12.91
C PHE A 164 9.12 4.89 12.84
N ILE A 165 10.17 5.24 13.60
CA ILE A 165 10.68 6.58 13.73
C ILE A 165 12.20 6.53 13.62
N ARG A 166 12.79 7.26 12.67
CA ARG A 166 14.25 7.30 12.46
C ARG A 166 14.90 5.90 12.43
N GLY A 167 14.24 4.94 11.77
CA GLY A 167 14.72 3.56 11.64
C GLY A 167 14.55 2.67 12.87
N ARG A 168 13.98 3.18 13.98
CA ARG A 168 13.65 2.39 15.18
C ARG A 168 12.17 2.08 15.23
N GLN A 169 11.83 0.91 15.80
CA GLN A 169 10.45 0.51 15.97
C GLN A 169 10.01 0.62 17.42
N TYR A 170 8.75 1.03 17.62
CA TYR A 170 8.13 1.19 18.93
C TYR A 170 6.74 0.56 18.93
N PRO A 171 6.35 -0.17 19.99
CA PRO A 171 4.96 -0.58 20.14
C PRO A 171 4.08 0.66 20.28
N SER A 172 2.89 0.60 19.71
CA SER A 172 1.97 1.74 19.69
C SER A 172 0.52 1.30 19.63
N VAL A 173 -0.37 2.20 19.97
CA VAL A 173 -1.82 2.07 19.79
C VAL A 173 -2.29 3.24 18.93
N THR A 174 -3.08 2.93 17.90
CA THR A 174 -3.57 3.92 16.96
C THR A 174 -5.09 3.96 16.95
N ASN A 175 -5.66 5.14 17.10
CA ASN A 175 -7.07 5.40 16.90
C ASN A 175 -7.28 5.95 15.48
N VAL A 176 -8.24 5.37 14.76
CA VAL A 176 -8.75 5.90 13.50
C VAL A 176 -10.20 6.28 13.70
N GLY A 177 -10.53 7.53 13.44
CA GLY A 177 -11.88 8.02 13.63
C GLY A 177 -12.12 9.35 12.93
N THR A 178 -13.37 9.80 12.93
CA THR A 178 -13.75 11.12 12.42
C THR A 178 -13.78 12.12 13.57
N ASN A 179 -13.07 13.22 13.44
CA ASN A 179 -13.08 14.28 14.44
C ASN A 179 -14.23 15.27 14.13
N PRO A 180 -15.32 15.31 14.92
CA PRO A 180 -16.50 16.10 14.59
C PRO A 180 -16.33 17.63 14.80
N THR A 181 -15.19 18.09 15.30
CA THR A 181 -15.05 19.42 15.88
C THR A 181 -14.87 20.57 14.88
N PHE A 182 -14.71 20.35 13.58
CA PHE A 182 -14.41 21.41 12.61
C PHE A 182 -15.16 21.35 11.28
N GLY A 183 -16.39 20.88 11.24
CA GLY A 183 -17.22 20.98 10.02
C GLY A 183 -16.75 20.13 8.82
N ASN A 184 -15.49 19.76 8.77
CA ASN A 184 -14.92 18.81 7.81
C ASN A 184 -14.78 17.44 8.47
N LYS A 185 -15.49 16.45 7.95
CA LYS A 185 -15.41 15.04 8.38
C LYS A 185 -14.11 14.40 7.91
N GLU A 186 -12.95 15.02 8.18
CA GLU A 186 -11.66 14.39 7.86
C GLU A 186 -11.36 13.32 8.92
N ARG A 187 -10.96 12.14 8.44
CA ARG A 187 -10.53 11.05 9.32
C ARG A 187 -9.14 11.35 9.86
N SER A 188 -8.96 11.18 11.17
CA SER A 188 -7.68 11.32 11.84
C SER A 188 -7.07 9.94 12.14
N ILE A 189 -5.75 9.89 12.16
CA ILE A 189 -4.95 8.72 12.55
C ILE A 189 -4.08 9.18 13.71
N GLU A 190 -4.53 8.92 14.93
CA GLU A 190 -3.87 9.36 16.15
C GLU A 190 -3.16 8.18 16.81
N THR A 191 -1.86 8.29 16.99
CA THR A 191 -1.01 7.21 17.51
C THR A 191 -0.38 7.59 18.84
N PHE A 192 -0.61 6.79 19.86
CA PHE A 192 0.13 6.78 21.11
C PHE A 192 1.27 5.79 21.00
N ILE A 193 2.50 6.26 21.24
CA ILE A 193 3.74 5.46 21.14
C ILE A 193 4.24 5.18 22.53
N PHE A 194 4.35 3.90 22.88
CA PHE A 194 4.82 3.49 24.21
C PHE A 194 6.30 3.80 24.40
N SER A 195 6.66 4.25 25.60
CA SER A 195 8.06 4.53 25.99
C SER A 195 8.79 5.48 25.05
N PHE A 196 8.06 6.48 24.53
CA PHE A 196 8.59 7.49 23.63
C PHE A 196 8.22 8.89 24.13
N ASP A 197 9.23 9.71 24.43
CA ASP A 197 9.10 11.06 24.98
C ASP A 197 9.79 12.15 24.13
N GLU A 198 10.35 11.75 22.98
CA GLU A 198 11.01 12.68 22.07
C GLU A 198 10.01 13.46 21.21
N ARG A 199 10.39 14.67 20.77
CA ARG A 199 9.64 15.43 19.76
C ARG A 199 9.89 14.85 18.38
N ILE A 200 8.80 14.48 17.65
CA ILE A 200 8.85 13.75 16.36
C ILE A 200 8.43 14.68 15.21
N TYR A 201 8.75 15.94 15.24
CA TYR A 201 8.39 16.80 14.12
C TYR A 201 9.40 16.62 12.98
N ASP A 202 8.89 16.64 11.74
CA ASP A 202 9.67 16.56 10.50
C ASP A 202 10.52 15.28 10.31
N ALA A 203 10.16 14.20 10.98
CA ALA A 203 10.82 12.90 10.80
C ALA A 203 9.95 11.95 9.96
N PRO A 204 10.55 11.12 9.08
CA PRO A 204 9.83 10.05 8.41
C PRO A 204 9.14 9.15 9.44
N PHE A 205 7.85 8.96 9.25
CA PHE A 205 7.01 8.18 10.16
C PHE A 205 6.25 7.11 9.37
N ALA A 206 6.21 5.92 9.93
CA ALA A 206 5.40 4.86 9.36
C ALA A 206 4.71 4.05 10.46
N LEU A 207 3.53 3.55 10.16
CA LEU A 207 2.75 2.67 11.01
C LEU A 207 2.54 1.32 10.33
N GLU A 208 2.88 0.25 11.01
CA GLU A 208 2.44 -1.10 10.70
C GLU A 208 1.21 -1.44 11.53
N TRP A 209 0.18 -1.94 10.85
CA TRP A 209 -1.10 -2.30 11.41
C TRP A 209 -1.10 -3.79 11.76
N ILE A 210 -1.28 -4.11 13.03
CA ILE A 210 -1.14 -5.49 13.52
C ILE A 210 -2.52 -6.14 13.70
N GLU A 211 -3.40 -5.52 14.49
CA GLU A 211 -4.72 -6.07 14.80
C GLU A 211 -5.67 -4.96 15.27
N LYS A 212 -6.96 -5.09 14.97
CA LYS A 212 -8.00 -4.24 15.53
C LYS A 212 -8.31 -4.69 16.95
N ILE A 213 -8.20 -3.78 17.91
CA ILE A 213 -8.45 -4.06 19.34
C ILE A 213 -9.94 -3.93 19.64
N ARG A 214 -10.56 -2.83 19.14
CA ARG A 214 -11.97 -2.53 19.36
C ARG A 214 -12.50 -1.52 18.35
N GLU A 215 -13.81 -1.39 18.28
CA GLU A 215 -14.47 -0.28 17.57
C GLU A 215 -14.19 1.06 18.26
N GLU A 216 -14.34 2.14 17.51
CA GLU A 216 -14.34 3.48 18.08
C GLU A 216 -15.54 3.62 19.04
N LYS A 217 -15.31 4.16 20.22
CA LYS A 217 -16.38 4.52 21.17
C LYS A 217 -16.33 6.02 21.38
N GLN A 218 -17.44 6.67 21.12
CA GLN A 218 -17.65 8.04 21.60
C GLN A 218 -17.93 7.93 23.11
N PHE A 219 -17.14 8.60 23.91
CA PHE A 219 -17.43 8.77 25.32
C PHE A 219 -18.33 9.99 25.44
N PRO A 220 -19.47 9.91 26.15
CA PRO A 220 -20.24 11.10 26.48
C PRO A 220 -19.37 12.03 27.34
N ASP A 221 -19.45 13.32 27.06
CA ASP A 221 -18.80 14.40 27.82
C ASP A 221 -19.31 14.42 29.27
#